data_0159b541f42127bf58ee8a7cb050b92e
#
_entry.id   0159b541f42127bf58ee8a7cb050b92e
#
_cell.length_a   1.000
_cell.length_b   1.000
_cell.length_c   1.000
_cell.angle_alpha   90.00
_cell.angle_beta   90.00
_cell.angle_gamma   90.00
#
_symmetry.space_group_name_H-M   'P 1'
#
loop_
_entity.id
_entity.type
_entity.pdbx_description
1 polymer ?
#
loop_
_entity_poly.entity_id
_entity_poly.type
_entity_poly.pdbx_seq_one_letter_code
_entity_poly.pdbx_strand_id
1 'polypeptide(L)'
;MNKMFLNSPLEIKGMDESSDDPSILKIAGYANYATKDRGNEIILPEAWRKGLTNFNKNPILLLGHDMSKPIGVVTSTRVDEKGLYVEASISSAAEKLYQVQTLVRDGVLRTFSVGFIPKKGRRDTASNTLYITEVELLENSIVSIPMQQDSVFSVVKSLQEA
;
A
#
# COMPACT_ATOMS: atom_id res chain seq x y z
N MET A 1 21.91 -3.04 3.28
CA MET A 1 21.37 -3.49 1.97
C MET A 1 21.67 -2.41 0.93
N ASN A 2 22.62 -2.68 0.05
CA ASN A 2 22.95 -1.75 -1.03
C ASN A 2 21.87 -1.83 -2.10
N LYS A 3 21.01 -0.82 -2.13
CA LYS A 3 20.03 -0.70 -3.19
C LYS A 3 20.65 0.10 -4.33
N MET A 4 20.92 -0.56 -5.45
CA MET A 4 21.22 0.16 -6.68
C MET A 4 19.90 0.62 -7.30
N PHE A 5 19.68 1.92 -7.32
CA PHE A 5 18.55 2.50 -8.01
C PHE A 5 19.02 3.07 -9.35
N LEU A 6 18.34 2.70 -10.41
CA LEU A 6 18.47 3.39 -11.68
C LEU A 6 17.92 4.81 -11.51
N ASN A 7 18.73 5.80 -11.85
CA ASN A 7 18.45 7.22 -11.62
C ASN A 7 17.43 7.84 -12.59
N SER A 8 16.66 7.06 -13.30
CA SER A 8 15.65 7.58 -14.21
C SER A 8 14.28 7.06 -13.80
N PRO A 9 13.37 7.93 -13.33
CA PRO A 9 11.99 7.53 -13.21
C PRO A 9 11.47 7.18 -14.61
N LEU A 10 10.94 5.98 -14.75
CA LEU A 10 10.19 5.60 -15.94
C LEU A 10 8.95 6.49 -15.99
N GLU A 11 8.92 7.42 -16.95
CA GLU A 11 7.68 8.11 -17.25
C GLU A 11 6.72 7.12 -17.89
N ILE A 12 5.72 6.71 -17.12
CA ILE A 12 4.61 5.92 -17.66
C ILE A 12 3.68 6.88 -18.38
N LYS A 13 3.91 7.04 -19.68
CA LYS A 13 2.96 7.75 -20.53
C LYS A 13 1.73 6.87 -20.71
N GLY A 14 0.56 7.34 -20.26
CA GLY A 14 -0.71 6.71 -20.56
C GLY A 14 -1.46 6.09 -19.40
N MET A 15 -1.02 6.24 -18.16
CA MET A 15 -1.90 6.01 -17.03
C MET A 15 -2.69 7.30 -16.78
N ASP A 16 -3.64 7.55 -17.67
CA ASP A 16 -4.68 8.52 -17.40
C ASP A 16 -5.58 7.91 -16.31
N GLU A 17 -5.64 8.57 -15.14
CA GLU A 17 -6.51 8.16 -14.03
C GLU A 17 -7.99 8.07 -14.46
N SER A 18 -8.34 8.69 -15.60
CA SER A 18 -9.68 8.64 -16.18
C SER A 18 -9.89 7.46 -17.12
N SER A 19 -8.87 6.65 -17.43
CA SER A 19 -9.05 5.55 -18.37
C SER A 19 -9.71 4.36 -17.69
N ASP A 20 -10.94 4.06 -18.12
CA ASP A 20 -11.68 2.85 -17.75
C ASP A 20 -11.14 1.63 -18.51
N ASP A 21 -9.84 1.38 -18.45
CA ASP A 21 -9.25 0.18 -19.04
C ASP A 21 -9.73 -1.04 -18.25
N PRO A 22 -10.58 -1.91 -18.84
CA PRO A 22 -11.13 -3.05 -18.12
C PRO A 22 -10.07 -4.10 -17.75
N SER A 23 -8.87 -4.02 -18.32
CA SER A 23 -7.78 -4.93 -18.00
C SER A 23 -7.10 -4.57 -16.67
N ILE A 24 -7.38 -3.37 -16.13
CA ILE A 24 -6.82 -2.87 -14.89
C ILE A 24 -7.90 -2.92 -13.80
N LEU A 25 -7.56 -3.46 -12.65
CA LEU A 25 -8.44 -3.46 -11.48
C LEU A 25 -7.97 -2.40 -10.49
N LYS A 26 -8.85 -1.47 -10.13
CA LYS A 26 -8.58 -0.43 -9.13
C LYS A 26 -9.10 -0.87 -7.77
N ILE A 27 -8.28 -0.68 -6.75
CA ILE A 27 -8.60 -0.98 -5.34
C ILE A 27 -8.26 0.22 -4.47
N ALA A 28 -8.94 0.35 -3.35
CA ALA A 28 -8.71 1.43 -2.40
C ALA A 28 -9.05 1.02 -0.97
N GLY A 29 -8.28 1.52 -0.02
CA GLY A 29 -8.51 1.29 1.39
C GLY A 29 -7.38 1.83 2.25
N TYR A 30 -7.53 1.71 3.56
CA TYR A 30 -6.46 2.06 4.48
C TYR A 30 -5.39 0.97 4.48
N ALA A 31 -4.18 1.35 4.06
CA ALA A 31 -3.02 0.46 4.12
C ALA A 31 -2.48 0.31 5.54
N ASN A 32 -2.77 1.27 6.39
CA ASN A 32 -2.47 1.22 7.82
C ASN A 32 -3.44 2.13 8.57
N TYR A 33 -3.88 1.69 9.72
CA TYR A 33 -4.67 2.48 10.67
C TYR A 33 -3.78 2.93 11.83
N ALA A 34 -4.06 4.11 12.37
CA ALA A 34 -3.37 4.65 13.55
C ALA A 34 -3.87 3.98 14.84
N THR A 35 -3.95 2.66 14.81
CA THR A 35 -4.35 1.80 15.93
C THR A 35 -3.30 0.70 16.13
N LYS A 36 -3.34 0.07 17.29
CA LYS A 36 -2.37 -0.95 17.66
C LYS A 36 -2.45 -2.16 16.73
N ASP A 37 -1.34 -2.53 16.11
CA ASP A 37 -1.23 -3.67 15.22
C ASP A 37 -0.82 -4.96 15.96
N ARG A 38 -0.59 -6.04 15.20
CA ARG A 38 -0.20 -7.34 15.74
C ARG A 38 1.18 -7.32 16.42
N GLY A 39 2.02 -6.34 16.08
CA GLY A 39 3.34 -6.16 16.69
C GLY A 39 3.35 -5.23 17.90
N ASN A 40 2.20 -4.85 18.43
CA ASN A 40 2.04 -3.87 19.50
C ASN A 40 2.61 -2.50 19.14
N GLU A 41 2.46 -2.11 17.88
CA GLU A 41 2.92 -0.83 17.33
C GLU A 41 1.73 0.00 16.88
N ILE A 42 1.87 1.31 17.05
CA ILE A 42 0.96 2.31 16.48
C ILE A 42 1.81 3.24 15.62
N ILE A 43 1.50 3.30 14.33
CA ILE A 43 2.13 4.27 13.45
C ILE A 43 1.22 5.49 13.43
N LEU A 44 1.72 6.62 13.95
CA LEU A 44 0.95 7.84 14.00
C LEU A 44 0.78 8.43 12.60
N PRO A 45 -0.36 9.09 12.30
CA PRO A 45 -0.57 9.68 10.96
C PRO A 45 0.55 10.61 10.53
N GLU A 46 1.08 11.41 11.44
CA GLU A 46 2.19 12.32 11.15
C GLU A 46 3.44 11.61 10.63
N ALA A 47 3.66 10.35 11.01
CA ALA A 47 4.79 9.56 10.55
C ALA A 47 4.77 9.36 9.04
N TRP A 48 3.60 9.23 8.44
CA TRP A 48 3.43 9.02 7.02
C TRP A 48 3.66 10.28 6.18
N ARG A 49 3.36 11.46 6.71
CA ARG A 49 3.41 12.71 5.94
C ARG A 49 4.79 12.98 5.35
N LYS A 50 5.85 12.73 6.11
CA LYS A 50 7.22 12.83 5.60
C LYS A 50 7.69 11.54 4.93
N GLY A 51 7.15 10.42 5.37
CA GLY A 51 7.57 9.09 4.94
C GLY A 51 7.15 8.71 3.54
N LEU A 52 6.29 9.49 2.89
CA LEU A 52 5.80 9.21 1.53
C LEU A 52 6.67 9.81 0.42
N THR A 53 7.57 10.71 0.73
CA THR A 53 8.32 11.48 -0.28
C THR A 53 9.10 10.58 -1.23
N ASN A 54 9.87 9.65 -0.72
CA ASN A 54 10.62 8.70 -1.55
C ASN A 54 9.72 7.64 -2.18
N PHE A 55 8.75 7.15 -1.43
CA PHE A 55 7.78 6.18 -1.94
C PHE A 55 7.07 6.68 -3.20
N ASN A 56 6.63 7.94 -3.19
CA ASN A 56 5.90 8.53 -4.32
C ASN A 56 6.73 8.65 -5.60
N LYS A 57 8.04 8.51 -5.53
CA LYS A 57 8.91 8.46 -6.71
C LYS A 57 8.83 7.12 -7.44
N ASN A 58 8.49 6.06 -6.71
CA ASN A 58 8.31 4.70 -7.24
C ASN A 58 7.26 3.96 -6.40
N PRO A 59 5.98 4.31 -6.55
CA PRO A 59 4.92 3.84 -5.67
C PRO A 59 4.47 2.43 -6.06
N ILE A 60 5.32 1.46 -5.77
CA ILE A 60 5.12 0.07 -6.16
C ILE A 60 4.05 -0.63 -5.33
N LEU A 61 3.25 -1.47 -5.98
CA LEU A 61 2.36 -2.43 -5.34
C LEU A 61 2.92 -3.84 -5.54
N LEU A 62 3.19 -4.53 -4.45
CA LEU A 62 3.75 -5.87 -4.46
C LEU A 62 2.71 -6.92 -4.05
N LEU A 63 3.03 -8.18 -4.29
CA LEU A 63 2.29 -9.33 -3.78
C LEU A 63 3.09 -9.97 -2.64
N GLY A 64 2.51 -9.98 -1.44
CA GLY A 64 3.09 -10.67 -0.28
C GLY A 64 4.44 -10.13 0.18
N HIS A 65 4.70 -8.82 0.03
CA HIS A 65 5.98 -8.18 0.34
C HIS A 65 7.16 -8.72 -0.48
N ASP A 66 6.90 -9.41 -1.57
CA ASP A 66 7.92 -9.99 -2.42
C ASP A 66 8.33 -8.99 -3.51
N MET A 67 9.56 -8.49 -3.43
CA MET A 67 10.08 -7.51 -4.39
C MET A 67 10.22 -8.08 -5.80
N SER A 68 10.21 -9.39 -5.96
CA SER A 68 10.21 -10.05 -7.28
C SER A 68 8.81 -10.20 -7.88
N LYS A 69 7.77 -9.81 -7.15
CA LYS A 69 6.38 -9.91 -7.59
C LYS A 69 5.68 -8.55 -7.58
N PRO A 70 6.11 -7.61 -8.45
CA PRO A 70 5.39 -6.35 -8.61
C PRO A 70 4.09 -6.61 -9.36
N ILE A 71 2.98 -6.15 -8.81
CA ILE A 71 1.65 -6.43 -9.37
C ILE A 71 0.90 -5.18 -9.79
N GLY A 72 1.41 -4.01 -9.47
CA GLY A 72 0.73 -2.77 -9.84
C GLY A 72 1.40 -1.54 -9.27
N VAL A 73 0.63 -0.47 -9.24
CA VAL A 73 1.09 0.86 -8.85
C VAL A 73 0.11 1.48 -7.87
N VAL A 74 0.62 2.11 -6.84
CA VAL A 74 -0.17 2.98 -5.97
C VAL A 74 -0.36 4.32 -6.69
N THR A 75 -1.61 4.64 -7.02
CA THR A 75 -1.96 5.82 -7.81
C THR A 75 -2.20 7.06 -6.96
N SER A 76 -2.56 6.88 -5.70
CA SER A 76 -2.82 7.97 -4.78
C SER A 76 -2.61 7.55 -3.33
N THR A 77 -2.07 8.45 -2.53
CA THR A 77 -1.94 8.28 -1.09
C THR A 77 -2.54 9.50 -0.38
N ARG A 78 -3.22 9.26 0.74
CA ARG A 78 -3.76 10.32 1.59
C ARG A 78 -3.52 9.93 3.05
N VAL A 79 -3.09 10.90 3.84
CA VAL A 79 -2.94 10.74 5.28
C VAL A 79 -4.05 11.53 5.96
N ASP A 80 -4.80 10.86 6.81
CA ASP A 80 -5.81 11.50 7.66
C ASP A 80 -5.67 11.01 9.11
N GLU A 81 -6.58 11.40 9.98
CA GLU A 81 -6.55 11.02 11.39
C GLU A 81 -6.66 9.52 11.63
N LYS A 82 -7.22 8.78 10.67
CA LYS A 82 -7.37 7.32 10.75
C LYS A 82 -6.11 6.58 10.33
N GLY A 83 -5.25 7.20 9.51
CA GLY A 83 -4.02 6.59 9.04
C GLY A 83 -3.70 6.87 7.59
N LEU A 84 -3.12 5.88 6.92
CA LEU A 84 -2.69 5.95 5.53
C LEU A 84 -3.73 5.31 4.61
N TYR A 85 -4.38 6.13 3.79
CA TYR A 85 -5.32 5.68 2.76
C TYR A 85 -4.62 5.59 1.42
N VAL A 86 -4.85 4.49 0.69
CA VAL A 86 -4.15 4.17 -0.56
C VAL A 86 -5.16 3.80 -1.64
N GLU A 87 -4.96 4.34 -2.82
CA GLU A 87 -5.59 3.86 -4.05
C GLU A 87 -4.52 3.23 -4.92
N ALA A 88 -4.83 2.10 -5.55
CA ALA A 88 -3.87 1.34 -6.33
C ALA A 88 -4.53 0.69 -7.55
N SER A 89 -3.70 0.41 -8.55
CA SER A 89 -4.12 -0.30 -9.76
C SER A 89 -3.35 -1.61 -9.88
N ILE A 90 -4.06 -2.69 -10.10
CA ILE A 90 -3.49 -4.01 -10.36
C ILE A 90 -3.39 -4.20 -11.88
N SER A 91 -2.20 -4.52 -12.37
CA SER A 91 -1.94 -4.61 -13.81
C SER A 91 -2.54 -5.88 -14.43
N SER A 92 -2.79 -5.82 -15.74
CA SER A 92 -3.21 -7.00 -16.51
C SER A 92 -2.13 -8.08 -16.57
N ALA A 93 -0.85 -7.69 -16.53
CA ALA A 93 0.25 -8.64 -16.49
C ALA A 93 0.26 -9.45 -15.19
N ALA A 94 -0.07 -8.79 -14.06
CA ALA A 94 -0.20 -9.46 -12.77
C ALA A 94 -1.33 -10.49 -12.77
N GLU A 95 -2.43 -10.21 -13.46
CA GLU A 95 -3.52 -11.18 -13.61
C GLU A 95 -3.05 -12.43 -14.38
N LYS A 96 -2.29 -12.24 -15.47
CA LYS A 96 -1.74 -13.36 -16.23
C LYS A 96 -0.76 -14.21 -15.45
N LEU A 97 0.07 -13.57 -14.63
CA LEU A 97 1.13 -14.27 -13.89
C LEU A 97 0.63 -14.92 -12.61
N TYR A 98 -0.25 -14.25 -11.87
CA TYR A 98 -0.61 -14.64 -10.50
C TYR A 98 -2.11 -14.76 -10.25
N GLN A 99 -2.94 -14.42 -11.22
CA GLN A 99 -4.40 -14.39 -11.08
C GLN A 99 -4.87 -13.47 -9.92
N VAL A 100 -4.10 -12.43 -9.64
CA VAL A 100 -4.34 -11.59 -8.46
C VAL A 100 -5.66 -10.82 -8.54
N GLN A 101 -6.04 -10.34 -9.73
CA GLN A 101 -7.31 -9.64 -9.90
C GLN A 101 -8.49 -10.61 -9.65
N THR A 102 -8.40 -11.84 -10.16
CA THR A 102 -9.41 -12.86 -9.91
C THR A 102 -9.53 -13.17 -8.42
N LEU A 103 -8.41 -13.35 -7.72
CA LEU A 103 -8.42 -13.61 -6.29
C LEU A 103 -9.01 -12.43 -5.48
N VAL A 104 -8.78 -11.21 -5.94
CA VAL A 104 -9.39 -10.01 -5.32
C VAL A 104 -10.90 -9.99 -5.56
N ARG A 105 -11.34 -10.21 -6.80
CA ARG A 105 -12.77 -10.24 -7.14
C ARG A 105 -13.52 -11.34 -6.43
N ASP A 106 -12.89 -12.48 -6.23
CA ASP A 106 -13.46 -13.62 -5.51
C ASP A 106 -13.48 -13.41 -3.99
N GLY A 107 -12.91 -12.31 -3.49
CA GLY A 107 -12.84 -12.02 -2.07
C GLY A 107 -11.81 -12.85 -1.30
N VAL A 108 -10.86 -13.47 -1.99
CA VAL A 108 -9.79 -14.25 -1.37
C VAL A 108 -8.67 -13.34 -0.87
N LEU A 109 -8.24 -12.39 -1.68
CA LEU A 109 -7.26 -11.38 -1.31
C LEU A 109 -7.96 -10.05 -1.06
N ARG A 110 -7.92 -9.54 0.18
CA ARG A 110 -8.70 -8.37 0.60
C ARG A 110 -7.93 -7.37 1.42
N THR A 111 -6.64 -7.58 1.68
CA THR A 111 -5.93 -6.77 2.68
C THR A 111 -4.64 -6.20 2.14
N PHE A 112 -4.37 -4.95 2.58
CA PHE A 112 -3.10 -4.29 2.38
C PHE A 112 -2.17 -4.54 3.56
N SER A 113 -0.87 -4.47 3.29
CA SER A 113 0.16 -4.35 4.31
C SER A 113 1.28 -3.47 3.78
N VAL A 114 1.96 -2.75 4.67
CA VAL A 114 3.01 -1.81 4.31
C VAL A 114 4.37 -2.34 4.72
N GLY A 115 5.37 -2.14 3.86
CA GLY A 115 6.77 -2.32 4.20
C GLY A 115 7.41 -0.95 4.40
N PHE A 116 8.01 -0.72 5.57
CA PHE A 116 8.56 0.59 5.92
C PHE A 116 9.80 0.45 6.79
N ILE A 117 10.57 1.53 6.87
CA ILE A 117 11.69 1.65 7.79
C ILE A 117 11.25 2.59 8.91
N PRO A 118 11.17 2.13 10.17
CA PRO A 118 10.94 3.03 11.30
C PRO A 118 12.18 3.89 11.53
N LYS A 119 11.97 5.18 11.70
CA LYS A 119 13.07 6.14 11.92
C LYS A 119 13.08 6.69 13.32
N LYS A 120 11.92 6.98 13.88
CA LYS A 120 11.75 7.50 15.25
C LYS A 120 10.53 6.88 15.89
N GLY A 121 10.63 6.63 17.18
CA GLY A 121 9.53 6.11 17.96
C GLY A 121 9.78 6.31 19.44
N ARG A 122 8.73 6.05 20.23
CA ARG A 122 8.80 6.04 21.67
C ARG A 122 8.02 4.85 22.20
N ARG A 123 8.56 4.22 23.23
CA ARG A 123 7.89 3.08 23.86
C ARG A 123 7.18 3.56 25.12
N ASP A 124 5.93 3.18 25.22
CA ASP A 124 5.18 3.25 26.47
C ASP A 124 5.26 1.89 27.15
N THR A 125 6.02 1.82 28.25
CA THR A 125 6.24 0.57 28.97
C THR A 125 5.00 0.10 29.72
N ALA A 126 4.15 1.03 30.17
CA ALA A 126 2.92 0.68 30.89
C ALA A 126 1.92 -0.07 30.01
N SER A 127 1.78 0.32 28.75
CA SER A 127 0.89 -0.31 27.79
C SER A 127 1.58 -1.29 26.84
N ASN A 128 2.91 -1.43 26.95
CA ASN A 128 3.74 -2.21 26.02
C ASN A 128 3.48 -1.82 24.55
N THR A 129 3.42 -0.53 24.29
CA THR A 129 3.13 0.00 22.96
C THR A 129 4.31 0.80 22.44
N LEU A 130 4.71 0.52 21.19
CA LEU A 130 5.66 1.34 20.47
C LEU A 130 4.90 2.31 19.56
N TYR A 131 5.04 3.61 19.85
CA TYR A 131 4.50 4.68 19.01
C TYR A 131 5.56 5.07 17.99
N ILE A 132 5.29 4.86 16.71
CA ILE A 132 6.19 5.23 15.62
C ILE A 132 5.78 6.61 15.12
N THR A 133 6.74 7.55 15.19
CA THR A 133 6.51 8.96 14.88
C THR A 133 7.13 9.41 13.57
N GLU A 134 8.06 8.61 13.02
CA GLU A 134 8.70 8.88 11.73
C GLU A 134 9.04 7.56 11.05
N VAL A 135 8.68 7.45 9.76
CA VAL A 135 8.94 6.26 8.94
C VAL A 135 9.38 6.69 7.54
N GLU A 136 9.95 5.73 6.81
CA GLU A 136 10.03 5.80 5.35
C GLU A 136 9.22 4.63 4.79
N LEU A 137 8.17 4.93 4.02
CA LEU A 137 7.40 3.89 3.34
C LEU A 137 8.22 3.36 2.16
N LEU A 138 8.42 2.05 2.09
CA LEU A 138 9.15 1.40 1.02
C LEU A 138 8.23 0.82 -0.05
N GLU A 139 7.15 0.15 0.39
CA GLU A 139 6.24 -0.52 -0.52
C GLU A 139 4.87 -0.72 0.15
N ASN A 140 3.85 -0.90 -0.67
CA ASN A 140 2.55 -1.38 -0.26
C ASN A 140 2.32 -2.74 -0.93
N SER A 141 1.73 -3.68 -0.23
CA SER A 141 1.47 -5.02 -0.74
C SER A 141 0.02 -5.43 -0.57
N ILE A 142 -0.44 -6.30 -1.45
CA ILE A 142 -1.61 -7.14 -1.21
C ILE A 142 -1.10 -8.40 -0.51
N VAL A 143 -1.69 -8.71 0.64
CA VAL A 143 -1.28 -9.83 1.47
C VAL A 143 -2.49 -10.66 1.89
N SER A 144 -2.24 -11.93 2.22
CA SER A 144 -3.28 -12.81 2.75
C SER A 144 -3.58 -12.53 4.22
N ILE A 145 -2.56 -12.18 5.02
CA ILE A 145 -2.70 -11.83 6.44
C ILE A 145 -1.92 -10.55 6.70
N PRO A 146 -2.60 -9.44 7.03
CA PRO A 146 -1.93 -8.16 7.24
C PRO A 146 -1.38 -8.03 8.67
N MET A 147 -0.35 -7.19 8.83
CA MET A 147 0.14 -6.80 10.14
C MET A 147 -0.94 -5.98 10.89
N GLN A 148 -1.58 -5.06 10.20
CA GLN A 148 -2.72 -4.29 10.71
C GLN A 148 -4.01 -4.96 10.21
N GLN A 149 -4.72 -5.65 11.11
CA GLN A 149 -5.83 -6.53 10.73
C GLN A 149 -7.03 -5.82 10.09
N ASP A 150 -7.14 -4.50 10.28
CA ASP A 150 -8.24 -3.71 9.73
C ASP A 150 -7.93 -3.09 8.36
N SER A 151 -6.75 -3.36 7.80
CA SER A 151 -6.31 -2.82 6.52
C SER A 151 -6.94 -3.54 5.33
N VAL A 152 -8.25 -3.50 5.27
CA VAL A 152 -9.06 -4.10 4.20
C VAL A 152 -9.28 -3.07 3.09
N PHE A 153 -9.12 -3.48 1.85
CA PHE A 153 -9.42 -2.64 0.69
C PHE A 153 -10.73 -3.07 0.02
N SER A 154 -11.25 -2.21 -0.84
CA SER A 154 -12.40 -2.48 -1.68
C SER A 154 -12.05 -2.28 -3.14
N VAL A 155 -12.75 -2.96 -4.03
CA VAL A 155 -12.66 -2.72 -5.47
C VAL A 155 -13.37 -1.40 -5.76
N VAL A 156 -12.70 -0.51 -6.47
CA VAL A 156 -13.28 0.76 -6.88
C VAL A 156 -14.15 0.53 -8.10
N LYS A 157 -15.44 0.82 -7.96
CA LYS A 157 -16.39 0.75 -9.07
C LYS A 157 -16.31 2.04 -9.87
N SER A 158 -16.44 1.94 -11.19
CA SER A 158 -16.54 3.14 -12.02
C SER A 158 -17.83 3.88 -11.69
N LEU A 159 -17.80 5.21 -11.85
CA LEU A 159 -18.99 6.04 -11.63
C LEU A 159 -20.15 5.70 -12.59
N GLN A 160 -19.89 4.96 -13.66
CA GLN A 160 -20.90 4.53 -14.63
C GLN A 160 -21.69 3.30 -14.18
N GLU A 161 -21.25 2.61 -13.13
CA GLU A 161 -21.92 1.44 -12.55
C GLU A 161 -22.81 1.78 -11.35
N ALA A 162 -22.88 3.06 -11.01
CA ALA A 162 -23.73 3.51 -9.90
C ALA A 162 -25.22 3.48 -10.28
#